data_dda2152294ae51748296f753e617ed9b
#
_entry.id   dda2152294ae51748296f753e617ed9b
#
_cell.length_a   1.000
_cell.length_b   1.000
_cell.length_c   1.000
_cell.angle_alpha   90.00
_cell.angle_beta   90.00
_cell.angle_gamma   90.00
#
_symmetry.space_group_name_H-M   'P 1'
#
loop_
_entity.id
_entity.type
_entity.pdbx_description
1 polymer ?
#
loop_
_entity_poly.entity_id
_entity_poly.type
_entity_poly.pdbx_seq_one_letter_code
_entity_poly.pdbx_strand_id
1 'polypeptide(L)'
;GGEYEKVNGRLGMESHKEEEKTIAFLGRINYNWNDVFLFTGSLRHEGNSKFGEDHKWGLFPAASAAWRVSKLPVFENSSAVDDLKLRFSYGVTGRSGFDRYTAQAKYSGFGQYYSDTYGKFIMGYGPGNNPNYDLAWEKQISYNLGIDYTLFNSRLSGSFDAFIREGRDVIGEYPVPLPPYLHDKIYANVGTTTSKGFE
;
A
#
# COMPACT_ATOMS: atom_id res chain seq x y z
N GLY A 1 -17.55 -16.66 13.17
CA GLY A 1 -18.66 -16.46 14.11
C GLY A 1 -19.90 -16.07 13.34
N GLY A 2 -21.06 -16.62 13.71
CA GLY A 2 -22.34 -16.23 13.11
C GLY A 2 -23.02 -15.21 14.02
N GLU A 3 -23.57 -14.18 13.43
CA GLU A 3 -24.44 -13.22 14.14
C GLU A 3 -25.91 -13.60 13.92
N TYR A 4 -26.70 -13.47 14.97
CA TYR A 4 -28.16 -13.70 14.94
C TYR A 4 -28.86 -12.36 15.01
N GLU A 5 -29.54 -11.98 13.95
CA GLU A 5 -30.37 -10.76 13.92
C GLU A 5 -31.86 -11.13 13.85
N LYS A 6 -32.67 -10.44 14.66
CA LYS A 6 -34.12 -10.60 14.64
C LYS A 6 -34.73 -9.67 13.62
N VAL A 7 -34.98 -10.15 12.42
CA VAL A 7 -35.69 -9.41 11.38
C VAL A 7 -37.14 -9.85 11.34
N ASN A 8 -38.07 -8.92 11.60
CA ASN A 8 -39.52 -9.15 11.58
C ASN A 8 -39.98 -10.34 12.47
N GLY A 9 -39.36 -10.51 13.66
CA GLY A 9 -39.74 -11.57 14.59
C GLY A 9 -39.23 -12.97 14.24
N ARG A 10 -38.47 -13.13 13.13
CA ARG A 10 -37.81 -14.39 12.76
C ARG A 10 -36.32 -14.32 13.08
N LEU A 11 -35.75 -15.42 13.57
CA LEU A 11 -34.32 -15.54 13.74
C LEU A 11 -33.66 -15.72 12.36
N GLY A 12 -32.90 -14.72 11.93
CA GLY A 12 -32.01 -14.82 10.79
C GLY A 12 -30.62 -15.30 11.25
N MET A 13 -29.97 -16.17 10.49
CA MET A 13 -28.59 -16.56 10.71
C MET A 13 -27.79 -16.09 9.52
N GLU A 14 -26.81 -15.22 9.74
CA GLU A 14 -25.84 -14.78 8.77
C GLU A 14 -24.49 -15.42 9.08
N SER A 15 -23.84 -15.99 8.09
CA SER A 15 -22.47 -16.51 8.22
C SER A 15 -21.58 -15.80 7.22
N HIS A 16 -20.49 -15.23 7.68
CA HIS A 16 -19.51 -14.55 6.86
C HIS A 16 -18.18 -15.30 6.87
N LYS A 17 -17.64 -15.61 5.69
CA LYS A 17 -16.32 -16.20 5.53
C LYS A 17 -15.52 -15.35 4.55
N GLU A 18 -14.40 -14.82 5.02
CA GLU A 18 -13.45 -14.09 4.17
C GLU A 18 -12.10 -14.78 4.16
N GLU A 19 -11.46 -14.81 3.01
CA GLU A 19 -10.13 -15.39 2.84
C GLU A 19 -9.26 -14.43 2.04
N GLU A 20 -8.03 -14.20 2.50
CA GLU A 20 -7.00 -13.44 1.82
C GLU A 20 -5.71 -14.25 1.83
N LYS A 21 -5.05 -14.34 0.67
CA LYS A 21 -3.77 -15.01 0.52
C LYS A 21 -2.74 -14.02 0.04
N THR A 22 -1.64 -13.93 0.79
CA THR A 22 -0.47 -13.11 0.43
C THR A 22 0.77 -14.00 0.38
N ILE A 23 1.56 -13.84 -0.68
CA ILE A 23 2.86 -14.49 -0.84
C ILE A 23 3.86 -13.40 -1.17
N ALA A 24 5.01 -13.39 -0.47
CA ALA A 24 6.06 -12.41 -0.71
C ALA A 24 7.44 -13.06 -0.74
N PHE A 25 8.26 -12.64 -1.70
CA PHE A 25 9.67 -12.97 -1.80
C PHE A 25 10.50 -11.71 -1.57
N LEU A 26 11.53 -11.80 -0.74
CA LEU A 26 12.41 -10.68 -0.40
C LEU A 26 13.86 -11.06 -0.64
N GLY A 27 14.56 -10.25 -1.44
CA GLY A 27 16.02 -10.27 -1.57
C GLY A 27 16.61 -8.97 -1.03
N ARG A 28 17.74 -9.06 -0.30
CA ARG A 28 18.46 -7.89 0.20
C ARG A 28 19.97 -8.10 0.08
N ILE A 29 20.67 -7.04 -0.34
CA ILE A 29 22.13 -6.97 -0.42
C ILE A 29 22.57 -5.76 0.42
N ASN A 30 23.55 -5.97 1.29
CA ASN A 30 24.21 -4.90 2.02
C ASN A 30 25.69 -4.92 1.64
N TYR A 31 26.23 -3.75 1.35
CA TYR A 31 27.62 -3.56 1.00
C TYR A 31 28.21 -2.44 1.85
N ASN A 32 29.33 -2.73 2.49
CA ASN A 32 30.09 -1.76 3.29
C ASN A 32 31.51 -1.68 2.74
N TRP A 33 31.92 -0.49 2.29
CA TRP A 33 33.27 -0.22 1.83
C TRP A 33 34.00 0.66 2.84
N ASN A 34 34.92 0.03 3.59
CA ASN A 34 35.79 0.69 4.56
C ASN A 34 35.06 1.61 5.56
N ASP A 35 33.84 1.32 5.90
CA ASP A 35 32.98 2.17 6.72
C ASP A 35 32.80 3.62 6.21
N VAL A 36 33.20 3.89 4.96
CA VAL A 36 33.07 5.18 4.28
C VAL A 36 31.78 5.21 3.47
N PHE A 37 31.54 4.17 2.68
CA PHE A 37 30.31 4.03 1.88
C PHE A 37 29.55 2.78 2.30
N LEU A 38 28.30 2.99 2.66
CA LEU A 38 27.37 1.90 2.96
C LEU A 38 26.26 1.94 1.93
N PHE A 39 25.94 0.78 1.36
CA PHE A 39 24.88 0.63 0.38
C PHE A 39 23.99 -0.54 0.77
N THR A 40 22.67 -0.36 0.67
CA THR A 40 21.69 -1.42 0.82
C THR A 40 20.75 -1.39 -0.37
N GLY A 41 20.58 -2.52 -1.03
CA GLY A 41 19.56 -2.74 -2.04
C GLY A 41 18.61 -3.85 -1.60
N SER A 42 17.33 -3.69 -1.82
CA SER A 42 16.34 -4.73 -1.57
C SER A 42 15.26 -4.75 -2.65
N LEU A 43 14.74 -5.94 -2.90
CA LEU A 43 13.68 -6.17 -3.85
C LEU A 43 12.64 -7.07 -3.20
N ARG A 44 11.40 -6.60 -3.12
CA ARG A 44 10.24 -7.39 -2.67
C ARG A 44 9.32 -7.64 -3.85
N HIS A 45 9.01 -8.89 -4.08
CA HIS A 45 8.00 -9.33 -5.04
C HIS A 45 6.86 -9.97 -4.26
N GLU A 46 5.68 -9.37 -4.32
CA GLU A 46 4.54 -9.75 -3.49
C GLU A 46 3.29 -9.94 -4.33
N GLY A 47 2.56 -11.03 -4.05
CA GLY A 47 1.28 -11.33 -4.64
C GLY A 47 0.18 -11.35 -3.57
N ASN A 48 -0.98 -10.76 -3.90
CA ASN A 48 -2.14 -10.74 -3.02
C ASN A 48 -3.42 -11.08 -3.79
N SER A 49 -4.24 -11.94 -3.22
CA SER A 49 -5.49 -12.43 -3.83
C SER A 49 -6.62 -11.40 -3.92
N LYS A 50 -6.48 -10.22 -3.31
CA LYS A 50 -7.46 -9.12 -3.37
C LYS A 50 -7.57 -8.50 -4.75
N PHE A 51 -6.47 -8.49 -5.49
CA PHE A 51 -6.35 -7.80 -6.77
C PHE A 51 -6.96 -8.60 -7.93
N GLY A 52 -7.19 -7.90 -9.04
CA GLY A 52 -7.59 -8.50 -10.29
C GLY A 52 -6.63 -9.59 -10.77
N GLU A 53 -7.10 -10.46 -11.66
CA GLU A 53 -6.37 -11.69 -12.03
C GLU A 53 -4.97 -11.41 -12.56
N ASP A 54 -4.80 -10.38 -13.38
CA ASP A 54 -3.52 -10.00 -13.99
C ASP A 54 -2.68 -9.02 -13.14
N HIS A 55 -3.23 -8.49 -12.02
CA HIS A 55 -2.60 -7.47 -11.19
C HIS A 55 -2.29 -7.92 -9.77
N LYS A 56 -2.31 -9.23 -9.50
CA LYS A 56 -2.05 -9.80 -8.17
C LYS A 56 -0.63 -9.53 -7.67
N TRP A 57 0.33 -9.44 -8.57
CA TRP A 57 1.75 -9.33 -8.26
C TRP A 57 2.27 -7.91 -8.38
N GLY A 58 2.98 -7.45 -7.34
CA GLY A 58 3.68 -6.17 -7.30
C GLY A 58 5.17 -6.36 -7.05
N LEU A 59 5.99 -5.48 -7.66
CA LEU A 59 7.43 -5.42 -7.46
C LEU A 59 7.77 -4.11 -6.76
N PHE A 60 8.47 -4.21 -5.62
CA PHE A 60 8.75 -3.10 -4.73
C PHE A 60 10.26 -3.01 -4.44
N PRO A 61 11.01 -2.26 -5.27
CA PRO A 61 12.43 -2.02 -5.06
C PRO A 61 12.65 -0.98 -3.96
N ALA A 62 13.77 -1.13 -3.22
CA ALA A 62 14.28 -0.09 -2.34
C ALA A 62 15.81 -0.09 -2.36
N ALA A 63 16.39 1.09 -2.27
CA ALA A 63 17.82 1.28 -2.20
C ALA A 63 18.15 2.39 -1.20
N SER A 64 19.25 2.24 -0.48
CA SER A 64 19.79 3.31 0.36
C SER A 64 21.31 3.35 0.24
N ALA A 65 21.85 4.57 0.31
CA ALA A 65 23.28 4.83 0.34
C ALA A 65 23.59 5.77 1.49
N ALA A 66 24.69 5.51 2.19
CA ALA A 66 25.19 6.42 3.20
C ALA A 66 26.70 6.64 2.95
N TRP A 67 27.10 7.90 3.04
CA TRP A 67 28.49 8.33 2.90
C TRP A 67 28.93 9.01 4.19
N ARG A 68 29.89 8.40 4.87
CA ARG A 68 30.50 8.95 6.07
C ARG A 68 31.61 9.93 5.68
N VAL A 69 31.24 11.18 5.49
CA VAL A 69 32.11 12.27 5.03
C VAL A 69 33.23 12.54 6.04
N SER A 70 32.98 12.33 7.34
CA SER A 70 33.97 12.48 8.42
C SER A 70 35.22 11.57 8.28
N LYS A 71 35.13 10.50 7.47
CA LYS A 71 36.24 9.61 7.15
C LYS A 71 37.19 10.14 6.06
N LEU A 72 36.90 11.28 5.47
CA LEU A 72 37.78 11.92 4.50
C LEU A 72 39.01 12.52 5.21
N PRO A 73 40.19 12.49 4.57
CA PRO A 73 41.44 13.01 5.18
C PRO A 73 41.35 14.47 5.65
N VAL A 74 40.47 15.25 5.02
CA VAL A 74 40.22 16.68 5.36
C VAL A 74 39.65 16.85 6.77
N PHE A 75 38.97 15.84 7.31
CA PHE A 75 38.34 15.87 8.63
C PHE A 75 39.13 15.09 9.68
N GLU A 76 40.20 14.38 9.30
CA GLU A 76 40.98 13.50 10.17
C GLU A 76 41.59 14.22 11.37
N ASN A 77 41.90 15.51 11.23
CA ASN A 77 42.44 16.37 12.29
C ASN A 77 41.47 17.46 12.74
N SER A 78 40.19 17.34 12.42
CA SER A 78 39.21 18.33 12.82
C SER A 78 38.79 18.11 14.27
N SER A 79 38.98 19.10 15.13
CA SER A 79 38.47 19.10 16.49
C SER A 79 36.98 19.50 16.59
N ALA A 80 36.39 19.92 15.47
CA ALA A 80 35.03 20.41 15.44
C ALA A 80 34.02 19.35 14.94
N VAL A 81 34.46 18.43 14.07
CA VAL A 81 33.59 17.41 13.45
C VAL A 81 34.04 16.02 13.89
N ASP A 82 33.21 15.37 14.70
CA ASP A 82 33.46 14.00 15.17
C ASP A 82 32.91 12.96 14.21
N ASP A 83 31.65 13.17 13.74
CA ASP A 83 31.03 12.36 12.68
C ASP A 83 30.13 13.21 11.80
N LEU A 84 30.18 12.97 10.51
CA LEU A 84 29.33 13.57 9.51
C LEU A 84 28.97 12.52 8.47
N LYS A 85 27.68 12.25 8.34
CA LYS A 85 27.18 11.20 7.44
C LYS A 85 26.02 11.74 6.60
N LEU A 86 26.15 11.62 5.30
CA LEU A 86 25.06 11.88 4.34
C LEU A 86 24.32 10.57 4.05
N ARG A 87 23.00 10.62 4.03
CA ARG A 87 22.15 9.48 3.74
C ARG A 87 21.20 9.81 2.60
N PHE A 88 21.05 8.89 1.69
CA PHE A 88 20.02 8.91 0.66
C PHE A 88 19.26 7.60 0.69
N SER A 89 17.93 7.65 0.57
CA SER A 89 17.12 6.46 0.39
C SER A 89 16.01 6.68 -0.64
N TYR A 90 15.75 5.62 -1.36
CA TYR A 90 14.65 5.47 -2.30
C TYR A 90 13.92 4.18 -1.98
N GLY A 91 12.60 4.21 -2.00
CA GLY A 91 11.82 2.99 -1.78
C GLY A 91 10.44 3.08 -2.40
N VAL A 92 10.00 1.96 -2.94
CA VAL A 92 8.63 1.76 -3.40
C VAL A 92 7.94 0.77 -2.47
N THR A 93 6.77 1.12 -1.97
CA THR A 93 5.91 0.24 -1.17
C THR A 93 4.55 0.09 -1.82
N GLY A 94 4.01 -1.14 -1.81
CA GLY A 94 2.66 -1.43 -2.26
C GLY A 94 1.66 -1.31 -1.12
N ARG A 95 0.48 -0.82 -1.43
CA ARG A 95 -0.67 -0.76 -0.52
C ARG A 95 -1.88 -1.41 -1.16
N SER A 96 -2.69 -2.09 -0.34
CA SER A 96 -3.95 -2.73 -0.73
C SER A 96 -5.08 -2.21 0.16
N GLY A 97 -5.33 -0.89 0.12
CA GLY A 97 -6.22 -0.17 1.03
C GLY A 97 -7.71 -0.33 0.73
N PHE A 98 -8.17 -1.44 0.20
CA PHE A 98 -9.58 -1.72 -0.12
C PHE A 98 -10.02 -3.07 0.45
N ASP A 99 -11.34 -3.26 0.54
CA ASP A 99 -11.92 -4.48 1.09
C ASP A 99 -11.71 -5.69 0.17
N ARG A 100 -11.73 -6.88 0.77
CA ARG A 100 -11.65 -8.15 0.04
C ARG A 100 -12.77 -8.26 -0.98
N TYR A 101 -12.48 -8.93 -2.10
CA TYR A 101 -13.44 -9.18 -3.20
C TYR A 101 -13.99 -7.91 -3.88
N THR A 102 -13.39 -6.72 -3.67
CA THR A 102 -13.84 -5.47 -4.32
C THR A 102 -13.59 -5.48 -5.82
N ALA A 103 -12.49 -6.11 -6.27
CA ALA A 103 -12.18 -6.28 -7.68
C ALA A 103 -13.14 -7.24 -8.40
N GLN A 104 -13.86 -8.08 -7.65
CA GLN A 104 -14.70 -9.16 -8.19
C GLN A 104 -16.17 -8.79 -8.19
N ALA A 105 -16.96 -9.47 -9.03
CA ALA A 105 -18.40 -9.36 -8.99
C ALA A 105 -18.95 -9.98 -7.69
N LYS A 106 -19.68 -9.17 -6.93
CA LYS A 106 -20.45 -9.62 -5.76
C LYS A 106 -21.91 -9.73 -6.17
N TYR A 107 -22.60 -10.74 -5.65
CA TYR A 107 -24.03 -10.88 -5.84
C TYR A 107 -24.76 -10.54 -4.54
N SER A 108 -25.82 -9.75 -4.64
CA SER A 108 -26.70 -9.39 -3.53
C SER A 108 -28.16 -9.65 -3.87
N GLY A 109 -28.99 -9.78 -2.84
CA GLY A 109 -30.43 -9.93 -3.02
C GLY A 109 -31.07 -8.59 -3.44
N PHE A 110 -31.78 -8.60 -4.54
CA PHE A 110 -32.56 -7.46 -5.05
C PHE A 110 -34.01 -7.77 -5.00
N GLY A 111 -34.70 -7.25 -3.99
CA GLY A 111 -36.14 -7.35 -3.91
C GLY A 111 -36.72 -8.77 -4.02
N GLN A 112 -38.02 -8.87 -4.04
CA GLN A 112 -38.72 -10.14 -4.21
C GLN A 112 -39.63 -10.04 -5.43
N TYR A 113 -39.70 -11.13 -6.18
CA TYR A 113 -40.69 -11.31 -7.25
C TYR A 113 -41.58 -12.52 -6.96
N TYR A 114 -42.84 -12.43 -7.37
CA TYR A 114 -43.78 -13.55 -7.25
C TYR A 114 -43.48 -14.57 -8.36
N SER A 115 -43.30 -15.82 -8.00
CA SER A 115 -43.13 -16.90 -8.95
C SER A 115 -44.39 -17.74 -9.05
N ASP A 116 -45.03 -17.72 -10.20
CA ASP A 116 -46.22 -18.52 -10.47
C ASP A 116 -45.94 -20.01 -10.38
N THR A 117 -44.73 -20.43 -10.76
CA THR A 117 -44.32 -21.83 -10.71
C THR A 117 -44.27 -22.38 -9.27
N TYR A 118 -43.85 -21.54 -8.31
CA TYR A 118 -43.73 -21.95 -6.91
C TYR A 118 -44.84 -21.39 -6.01
N GLY A 119 -45.72 -20.53 -6.55
CA GLY A 119 -46.83 -19.92 -5.81
C GLY A 119 -46.38 -19.06 -4.62
N LYS A 120 -45.18 -18.46 -4.67
CA LYS A 120 -44.60 -17.66 -3.58
C LYS A 120 -43.65 -16.59 -4.07
N PHE A 121 -43.37 -15.63 -3.20
CA PHE A 121 -42.33 -14.65 -3.44
C PHE A 121 -40.94 -15.28 -3.30
N ILE A 122 -40.09 -15.05 -4.29
CA ILE A 122 -38.70 -15.52 -4.34
C ILE A 122 -37.77 -14.32 -4.36
N MET A 123 -36.67 -14.38 -3.62
CA MET A 123 -35.64 -13.37 -3.63
C MET A 123 -34.90 -13.38 -4.98
N GLY A 124 -34.86 -12.22 -5.64
CA GLY A 124 -34.00 -12.00 -6.81
C GLY A 124 -32.58 -11.73 -6.39
N TYR A 125 -31.63 -12.26 -7.13
CA TYR A 125 -30.20 -11.99 -6.95
C TYR A 125 -29.62 -11.33 -8.19
N GLY A 126 -28.75 -10.37 -7.99
CA GLY A 126 -28.07 -9.67 -9.07
C GLY A 126 -26.71 -9.12 -8.62
N PRO A 127 -25.97 -8.47 -9.55
CA PRO A 127 -24.70 -7.83 -9.22
C PRO A 127 -24.88 -6.80 -8.08
N GLY A 128 -24.09 -6.91 -7.03
CA GLY A 128 -24.11 -6.03 -5.86
C GLY A 128 -23.06 -4.91 -5.89
N ASN A 129 -22.21 -4.90 -6.92
CA ASN A 129 -21.18 -3.88 -7.15
C ASN A 129 -20.84 -3.80 -8.65
N ASN A 130 -20.12 -2.76 -9.03
CA ASN A 130 -19.41 -2.71 -10.32
C ASN A 130 -18.03 -3.33 -10.11
N PRO A 131 -17.74 -4.54 -10.66
CA PRO A 131 -16.43 -5.15 -10.53
C PRO A 131 -15.39 -4.37 -11.34
N ASN A 132 -14.15 -4.33 -10.85
CA ASN A 132 -13.02 -3.81 -11.60
C ASN A 132 -11.87 -4.82 -11.56
N TYR A 133 -11.73 -5.59 -12.62
CA TYR A 133 -10.70 -6.62 -12.76
C TYR A 133 -9.30 -6.04 -13.01
N ASP A 134 -9.21 -4.75 -13.39
CA ASP A 134 -7.96 -4.03 -13.61
C ASP A 134 -7.42 -3.37 -12.31
N LEU A 135 -8.07 -3.62 -11.16
CA LEU A 135 -7.65 -3.05 -9.88
C LEU A 135 -6.27 -3.57 -9.50
N ALA A 136 -5.30 -2.65 -9.42
CA ALA A 136 -3.88 -2.92 -9.23
C ALA A 136 -3.37 -2.32 -7.91
N TRP A 137 -2.11 -2.64 -7.57
CA TRP A 137 -1.45 -2.12 -6.38
C TRP A 137 -1.33 -0.59 -6.41
N GLU A 138 -1.77 0.06 -5.34
CA GLU A 138 -1.38 1.44 -5.03
C GLU A 138 0.10 1.46 -4.68
N LYS A 139 0.87 2.37 -5.27
CA LYS A 139 2.31 2.49 -5.05
C LYS A 139 2.63 3.77 -4.28
N GLN A 140 3.39 3.65 -3.22
CA GLN A 140 3.99 4.80 -2.54
C GLN A 140 5.48 4.81 -2.82
N ILE A 141 5.94 5.86 -3.51
CA ILE A 141 7.35 6.11 -3.82
C ILE A 141 7.86 7.13 -2.82
N SER A 142 8.96 6.82 -2.15
CA SER A 142 9.56 7.68 -1.15
C SER A 142 11.01 7.97 -1.49
N TYR A 143 11.40 9.22 -1.41
CA TYR A 143 12.77 9.71 -1.48
C TYR A 143 13.09 10.39 -0.16
N ASN A 144 14.24 10.10 0.43
CA ASN A 144 14.72 10.76 1.62
C ASN A 144 16.20 11.11 1.45
N LEU A 145 16.56 12.33 1.83
CA LEU A 145 17.93 12.82 1.96
C LEU A 145 18.14 13.26 3.40
N GLY A 146 19.13 12.67 4.07
CA GLY A 146 19.42 12.95 5.47
C GLY A 146 20.88 13.31 5.71
N ILE A 147 21.12 14.10 6.74
CA ILE A 147 22.44 14.45 7.25
C ILE A 147 22.45 14.12 8.74
N ASP A 148 23.36 13.23 9.17
CA ASP A 148 23.64 12.98 10.58
C ASP A 148 24.95 13.69 10.93
N TYR A 149 24.96 14.40 12.06
CA TYR A 149 26.16 15.12 12.53
C TYR A 149 26.41 14.91 14.02
N THR A 150 27.70 14.83 14.36
CA THR A 150 28.18 14.84 15.73
C THR A 150 29.39 15.78 15.78
N LEU A 151 29.33 16.79 16.64
CA LEU A 151 30.27 17.91 16.68
C LEU A 151 30.79 18.14 18.11
N PHE A 152 31.98 18.76 18.20
CA PHE A 152 32.59 19.28 19.44
C PHE A 152 32.74 18.24 20.53
N ASN A 153 33.43 17.12 20.24
CA ASN A 153 33.61 15.99 21.13
C ASN A 153 32.26 15.44 21.67
N SER A 154 31.35 15.19 20.75
CA SER A 154 30.00 14.66 21.00
C SER A 154 29.10 15.54 21.89
N ARG A 155 29.41 16.84 21.97
CA ARG A 155 28.55 17.78 22.72
C ARG A 155 27.31 18.21 21.98
N LEU A 156 27.34 18.15 20.65
CA LEU A 156 26.21 18.47 19.80
C LEU A 156 26.04 17.34 18.78
N SER A 157 24.88 16.71 18.77
CA SER A 157 24.52 15.70 17.77
C SER A 157 23.08 15.87 17.33
N GLY A 158 22.81 15.54 16.08
CA GLY A 158 21.46 15.62 15.52
C GLY A 158 21.40 15.06 14.11
N SER A 159 20.20 15.07 13.57
CA SER A 159 19.93 14.71 12.19
C SER A 159 19.00 15.74 11.56
N PHE A 160 19.14 15.91 10.26
CA PHE A 160 18.21 16.66 9.43
C PHE A 160 17.83 15.80 8.24
N ASP A 161 16.53 15.64 8.02
CA ASP A 161 15.98 14.84 6.95
C ASP A 161 15.03 15.67 6.09
N ALA A 162 15.14 15.52 4.77
CA ALA A 162 14.20 16.06 3.79
C ALA A 162 13.61 14.91 2.99
N PHE A 163 12.29 14.90 2.81
CA PHE A 163 11.61 13.80 2.14
C PHE A 163 10.59 14.27 1.10
N ILE A 164 10.41 13.42 0.11
CA ILE A 164 9.30 13.49 -0.86
C ILE A 164 8.65 12.12 -0.89
N ARG A 165 7.32 12.08 -0.73
CA ARG A 165 6.51 10.87 -0.85
C ARG A 165 5.44 11.10 -1.91
N GLU A 166 5.40 10.22 -2.90
CA GLU A 166 4.41 10.24 -3.99
C GLU A 166 3.56 8.97 -3.90
N GLY A 167 2.24 9.15 -3.76
CA GLY A 167 1.28 8.07 -3.97
C GLY A 167 0.87 8.05 -5.43
N ARG A 168 1.02 6.92 -6.10
CA ARG A 168 0.59 6.69 -7.47
C ARG A 168 -0.42 5.55 -7.52
N ASP A 169 -1.32 5.62 -8.50
CA ASP A 169 -2.36 4.61 -8.67
C ASP A 169 -3.21 4.46 -7.40
N VAL A 170 -3.46 5.57 -6.70
CA VAL A 170 -4.24 5.58 -5.44
C VAL A 170 -5.64 5.06 -5.71
N ILE A 171 -6.01 4.06 -4.93
CA ILE A 171 -7.30 3.39 -5.06
C ILE A 171 -8.36 4.22 -4.35
N GLY A 172 -9.44 4.49 -5.04
CA GLY A 172 -10.59 5.23 -4.51
C GLY A 172 -11.89 4.76 -5.12
N GLU A 173 -12.98 5.18 -4.51
CA GLU A 173 -14.33 4.98 -4.98
C GLU A 173 -14.73 6.19 -5.82
N TYR A 174 -15.08 5.95 -7.08
CA TYR A 174 -15.41 7.00 -8.06
C TYR A 174 -16.84 6.87 -8.54
N PRO A 175 -17.58 7.98 -8.67
CA PRO A 175 -18.93 7.98 -9.23
C PRO A 175 -18.88 7.67 -10.73
N VAL A 176 -19.82 6.86 -11.19
CA VAL A 176 -19.99 6.49 -12.60
C VAL A 176 -21.44 6.67 -13.05
N PRO A 177 -21.69 6.93 -14.35
CA PRO A 177 -23.04 7.14 -14.86
C PRO A 177 -23.87 5.87 -14.90
N LEU A 178 -25.16 6.02 -14.65
CA LEU A 178 -26.19 4.99 -14.81
C LEU A 178 -27.11 5.36 -16.01
N PRO A 179 -27.23 4.55 -17.06
CA PRO A 179 -26.38 3.45 -17.49
C PRO A 179 -25.05 3.95 -18.09
N PRO A 180 -24.04 3.14 -18.41
CA PRO A 180 -24.11 1.68 -18.56
C PRO A 180 -23.77 0.87 -17.29
N TYR A 181 -23.28 1.54 -16.23
CA TYR A 181 -22.97 0.86 -14.98
C TYR A 181 -24.24 0.49 -14.22
N LEU A 182 -24.18 -0.59 -13.43
CA LEU A 182 -25.32 -1.07 -12.62
C LEU A 182 -25.41 -0.37 -11.26
N HIS A 183 -24.29 0.14 -10.77
CA HIS A 183 -24.18 0.92 -9.54
C HIS A 183 -23.50 2.25 -9.82
N ASP A 184 -23.77 3.25 -8.99
CA ASP A 184 -23.30 4.62 -9.14
C ASP A 184 -21.81 4.84 -8.82
N LYS A 185 -21.10 3.79 -8.39
CA LYS A 185 -19.70 3.86 -7.99
C LYS A 185 -18.89 2.65 -8.43
N ILE A 186 -17.60 2.88 -8.67
CA ILE A 186 -16.60 1.84 -8.97
C ILE A 186 -15.30 2.15 -8.23
N TYR A 187 -14.60 1.11 -7.81
CA TYR A 187 -13.21 1.24 -7.31
C TYR A 187 -12.24 1.25 -8.47
N ALA A 188 -11.32 2.24 -8.49
CA ALA A 188 -10.32 2.37 -9.55
C ALA A 188 -9.03 3.01 -9.05
N ASN A 189 -7.93 2.78 -9.78
CA ASN A 189 -6.61 3.37 -9.54
C ASN A 189 -6.49 4.68 -10.34
N VAL A 190 -6.95 5.81 -9.81
CA VAL A 190 -7.00 7.09 -10.54
C VAL A 190 -6.23 8.19 -9.82
N GLY A 191 -6.08 8.09 -8.49
CA GLY A 191 -5.54 9.16 -7.69
C GLY A 191 -4.00 9.23 -7.73
N THR A 192 -3.50 10.45 -7.52
CA THR A 192 -2.10 10.72 -7.19
C THR A 192 -2.02 11.63 -5.97
N THR A 193 -1.05 11.41 -5.11
CA THR A 193 -0.80 12.27 -3.95
C THR A 193 0.67 12.60 -3.85
N THR A 194 1.00 13.80 -3.35
CA THR A 194 2.39 14.19 -3.10
C THR A 194 2.48 14.84 -1.74
N SER A 195 3.43 14.39 -0.92
CA SER A 195 3.79 14.97 0.38
C SER A 195 5.28 15.27 0.39
N LYS A 196 5.65 16.45 0.85
CA LYS A 196 7.03 16.90 0.99
C LYS A 196 7.20 17.50 2.37
N GLY A 197 8.37 17.29 2.97
CA GLY A 197 8.66 17.85 4.28
C GLY A 197 10.12 17.73 4.64
N PHE A 198 10.44 18.28 5.81
CA PHE A 198 11.74 18.14 6.47
C PHE A 198 11.52 17.97 7.97
N GLU A 199 12.44 17.30 8.59
CA GLU A 199 12.45 16.98 10.03
C GLU A 199 13.81 17.26 10.64
#